data_2beb77ad1bf4accaf7a4a6667f54d75b
#
_entry.id   2beb77ad1bf4accaf7a4a6667f54d75b
#
_cell.length_a   1.000
_cell.length_b   1.000
_cell.length_c   1.000
_cell.angle_alpha   90.00
_cell.angle_beta   90.00
_cell.angle_gamma   90.00
#
_symmetry.space_group_name_H-M   'P 1'
#
loop_
_entity.id
_entity.type
_entity.pdbx_description
1 polymer ?
#
loop_
_entity_poly.entity_id
_entity_poly.type
_entity_poly.pdbx_seq_one_letter_code
_entity_poly.pdbx_strand_id
1 'polypeptide(L)'
;MKLLMVIPAYNEEDNIVGVVNTIKEKYPEYDYIVVNDGSTDHTSRRCHKHGFEIIDLPVNLGLAGAFQTGLKYAYYKNYDCVLQFDADGQHKPEYIKAMLE
;
A
#
# COMPACT_ATOMS: atom_id res chain seq x y z
N MET A 1 9.83 1.62 -17.20
CA MET A 1 8.45 1.52 -16.69
C MET A 1 8.42 1.93 -15.23
N LYS A 2 7.53 2.84 -14.88
CA LYS A 2 7.39 3.34 -13.52
C LYS A 2 6.30 2.54 -12.80
N LEU A 3 6.66 1.82 -11.75
CA LEU A 3 5.77 0.89 -11.05
C LEU A 3 5.53 1.35 -9.60
N LEU A 4 4.27 1.29 -9.18
CA LEU A 4 3.89 1.56 -7.79
C LEU A 4 3.34 0.30 -7.13
N MET A 5 3.84 0.00 -5.94
CA MET A 5 3.29 -1.07 -5.11
C MET A 5 2.25 -0.46 -4.18
N VAL A 6 1.00 -0.90 -4.30
CA VAL A 6 -0.11 -0.45 -3.45
C VAL A 6 -0.31 -1.48 -2.34
N ILE A 7 -0.30 -1.00 -1.10
CA ILE A 7 -0.40 -1.85 0.08
C ILE A 7 -1.67 -1.48 0.84
N PRO A 8 -2.82 -2.07 0.50
CA PRO A 8 -4.04 -1.84 1.29
C PRO A 8 -3.85 -2.43 2.68
N ALA A 9 -4.21 -1.66 3.71
CA ALA A 9 -4.05 -2.07 5.09
C ALA A 9 -5.28 -1.70 5.91
N TYR A 10 -5.81 -2.67 6.65
CA TYR A 10 -6.88 -2.46 7.61
C TYR A 10 -6.56 -3.22 8.89
N ASN A 11 -6.31 -2.48 9.98
CA ASN A 11 -5.96 -3.04 11.28
C ASN A 11 -4.76 -4.00 11.20
N GLU A 12 -3.68 -3.52 10.60
CA GLU A 12 -2.44 -4.28 10.41
C GLU A 12 -1.29 -3.72 11.24
N GLU A 13 -1.57 -3.16 12.41
CA GLU A 13 -0.52 -2.54 13.23
C GLU A 13 0.63 -3.48 13.57
N ASP A 14 0.36 -4.78 13.68
CA ASP A 14 1.39 -5.77 14.02
C ASP A 14 2.27 -6.16 12.83
N ASN A 15 1.79 -5.96 11.61
CA ASN A 15 2.46 -6.44 10.39
C ASN A 15 2.99 -5.34 9.49
N ILE A 16 2.38 -4.15 9.54
CA ILE A 16 2.62 -3.12 8.50
C ILE A 16 4.08 -2.69 8.41
N VAL A 17 4.74 -2.52 9.56
CA VAL A 17 6.14 -2.08 9.56
C VAL A 17 7.04 -3.11 8.89
N GLY A 18 6.85 -4.39 9.24
CA GLY A 18 7.63 -5.47 8.65
C GLY A 18 7.37 -5.62 7.15
N VAL A 19 6.11 -5.47 6.73
CA VAL A 19 5.73 -5.57 5.31
C VAL A 19 6.41 -4.46 4.51
N VAL A 20 6.32 -3.21 4.95
CA VAL A 20 6.93 -2.09 4.23
C VAL A 20 8.44 -2.23 4.20
N ASN A 21 9.07 -2.61 5.32
CA ASN A 21 10.52 -2.81 5.35
C ASN A 21 10.96 -3.92 4.40
N THR A 22 10.18 -5.00 4.31
CA THR A 22 10.46 -6.09 3.37
C THR A 22 10.40 -5.59 1.91
N ILE A 23 9.41 -4.79 1.59
CA ILE A 23 9.27 -4.22 0.24
C ILE A 23 10.46 -3.30 -0.07
N LYS A 24 10.84 -2.44 0.85
CA LYS A 24 11.97 -1.53 0.66
C LYS A 24 13.29 -2.27 0.46
N GLU A 25 13.44 -3.41 1.14
CA GLU A 25 14.63 -4.24 1.03
C GLU A 25 14.67 -5.05 -0.26
N LYS A 26 13.55 -5.70 -0.62
CA LYS A 26 13.50 -6.60 -1.78
C LYS A 26 13.28 -5.88 -3.10
N TYR A 27 12.59 -4.75 -3.07
CA TYR A 27 12.20 -4.02 -4.27
C TYR A 27 12.58 -2.54 -4.16
N PRO A 28 13.88 -2.24 -3.89
CA PRO A 28 14.29 -0.85 -3.66
C PRO A 28 14.12 0.05 -4.89
N GLU A 29 14.00 -0.54 -6.08
CA GLU A 29 13.80 0.21 -7.32
C GLU A 29 12.35 0.64 -7.55
N TYR A 30 11.41 0.10 -6.76
CA TYR A 30 9.99 0.42 -6.92
C TYR A 30 9.51 1.33 -5.79
N ASP A 31 8.58 2.21 -6.14
CA ASP A 31 7.89 3.03 -5.15
C ASP A 31 6.71 2.24 -4.53
N TYR A 32 6.29 2.67 -3.37
CA TYR A 32 5.15 2.08 -2.69
C TYR A 32 4.25 3.15 -2.09
N ILE A 33 3.00 2.79 -1.81
CA ILE A 33 2.08 3.60 -1.03
C ILE A 33 1.23 2.67 -0.16
N VAL A 34 1.15 2.96 1.14
CA VAL A 34 0.21 2.28 2.02
C VAL A 34 -1.12 3.01 1.92
N VAL A 35 -2.20 2.28 1.67
CA VAL A 35 -3.55 2.83 1.75
C VAL A 35 -4.19 2.31 3.02
N ASN A 36 -4.22 3.14 4.05
CA ASN A 36 -4.83 2.79 5.33
C ASN A 36 -6.34 2.95 5.20
N ASP A 37 -7.04 1.82 5.18
CA ASP A 37 -8.45 1.72 4.85
C ASP A 37 -9.34 1.93 6.09
N GLY A 38 -9.16 3.08 6.74
CA GLY A 38 -9.97 3.44 7.91
C GLY A 38 -9.70 2.58 9.12
N SER A 39 -8.45 2.19 9.38
CA SER A 39 -8.08 1.36 10.53
C SER A 39 -8.50 1.99 11.85
N THR A 40 -8.93 1.16 12.78
CA THR A 40 -9.32 1.56 14.14
C THR A 40 -8.19 1.33 15.15
N ASP A 41 -7.11 0.69 14.74
CA ASP A 41 -5.92 0.44 15.57
C ASP A 41 -4.83 1.49 15.31
N HIS A 42 -3.58 1.18 15.62
CA HIS A 42 -2.44 2.09 15.47
C HIS A 42 -1.70 1.95 14.14
N THR A 43 -2.33 1.38 13.10
CA THR A 43 -1.71 1.22 11.78
C THR A 43 -1.20 2.55 11.23
N SER A 44 -2.05 3.58 11.23
CA SER A 44 -1.66 4.91 10.74
C SER A 44 -0.50 5.49 11.55
N ARG A 45 -0.60 5.44 12.88
CA ARG A 45 0.43 5.97 13.76
C ARG A 45 1.78 5.33 13.50
N ARG A 46 1.83 4.00 13.33
CA ARG A 46 3.06 3.28 13.06
C ARG A 46 3.68 3.69 11.74
N CYS A 47 2.87 3.84 10.71
CA CYS A 47 3.35 4.30 9.40
C CYS A 47 3.94 5.71 9.48
N HIS A 48 3.24 6.64 10.14
CA HIS A 48 3.73 8.00 10.28
C HIS A 48 5.01 8.07 11.12
N LYS A 49 5.08 7.26 12.17
CA LYS A 49 6.27 7.20 13.02
C LYS A 49 7.51 6.76 12.24
N HIS A 50 7.35 5.82 11.32
CA HIS A 50 8.45 5.32 10.50
C HIS A 50 8.70 6.13 9.23
N GLY A 51 7.93 7.19 9.00
CA GLY A 51 8.09 8.02 7.81
C GLY A 51 7.66 7.33 6.52
N PHE A 52 6.74 6.37 6.62
CA PHE A 52 6.26 5.64 5.45
C PHE A 52 5.31 6.50 4.61
N GLU A 53 5.30 6.25 3.29
CA GLU A 53 4.33 6.86 2.39
C GLU A 53 2.96 6.23 2.63
N ILE A 54 1.98 7.05 2.99
CA ILE A 54 0.66 6.56 3.39
C ILE A 54 -0.44 7.52 2.97
N ILE A 55 -1.58 6.95 2.57
CA ILE A 55 -2.85 7.65 2.43
C ILE A 55 -3.77 7.12 3.52
N ASP A 56 -4.29 8.02 4.37
CA ASP A 56 -5.25 7.66 5.41
C ASP A 56 -6.67 7.93 4.91
N LEU A 57 -7.45 6.86 4.72
CA LEU A 57 -8.86 7.00 4.39
C LEU A 57 -9.66 7.26 5.68
N PRO A 58 -10.65 8.17 5.63
CA PRO A 58 -11.44 8.50 6.83
C PRO A 58 -12.40 7.39 7.26
N VAL A 59 -12.73 6.47 6.34
CA VAL A 59 -13.64 5.36 6.61
C VAL A 59 -13.13 4.12 5.90
N ASN A 60 -13.59 2.95 6.37
CA ASN A 60 -13.28 1.69 5.72
C ASN A 60 -14.11 1.56 4.43
N LEU A 61 -13.42 1.45 3.29
CA LEU A 61 -14.04 1.28 1.97
C LEU A 61 -14.00 -0.17 1.49
N GLY A 62 -13.28 -1.04 2.21
CA GLY A 62 -13.01 -2.39 1.78
C GLY A 62 -11.80 -2.48 0.84
N LEU A 63 -11.36 -3.70 0.57
CA LEU A 63 -10.15 -3.95 -0.22
C LEU A 63 -10.23 -3.31 -1.60
N ALA A 64 -11.38 -3.47 -2.28
CA ALA A 64 -11.58 -2.90 -3.62
C ALA A 64 -11.49 -1.38 -3.60
N GLY A 65 -12.10 -0.73 -2.60
CA GLY A 65 -12.05 0.73 -2.47
C GLY A 65 -10.67 1.24 -2.15
N ALA A 66 -9.93 0.53 -1.29
CA ALA A 66 -8.55 0.87 -0.97
C ALA A 66 -7.65 0.74 -2.21
N PHE A 67 -7.81 -0.33 -2.98
CA PHE A 67 -7.05 -0.51 -4.21
C PHE A 67 -7.37 0.57 -5.25
N GLN A 68 -8.65 0.92 -5.39
CA GLN A 68 -9.08 2.02 -6.25
C GLN A 68 -8.39 3.34 -5.87
N THR A 69 -8.27 3.60 -4.57
CA THR A 69 -7.57 4.79 -4.08
C THR A 69 -6.11 4.77 -4.54
N GLY A 70 -5.46 3.63 -4.41
CA GLY A 70 -4.09 3.45 -4.88
C GLY A 70 -3.95 3.64 -6.38
N LEU A 71 -4.92 3.16 -7.17
CA LEU A 71 -4.95 3.35 -8.62
C LEU A 71 -5.05 4.83 -8.98
N LYS A 72 -5.93 5.57 -8.31
CA LYS A 72 -6.07 7.02 -8.55
C LYS A 72 -4.78 7.76 -8.22
N TYR A 73 -4.16 7.42 -7.09
CA TYR A 73 -2.88 8.00 -6.71
C TYR A 73 -1.83 7.74 -7.79
N ALA A 74 -1.73 6.50 -8.25
CA ALA A 74 -0.76 6.10 -9.28
C ALA A 74 -1.00 6.86 -10.59
N TYR A 75 -2.26 7.01 -10.98
CA TYR A 75 -2.61 7.74 -12.19
C TYR A 75 -2.16 9.20 -12.11
N TYR A 76 -2.48 9.88 -10.99
CA TYR A 76 -2.10 11.28 -10.82
C TYR A 76 -0.59 11.48 -10.71
N LYS A 77 0.14 10.49 -10.22
CA LYS A 77 1.60 10.56 -10.07
C LYS A 77 2.34 10.00 -11.28
N ASN A 78 1.64 9.67 -12.37
CA ASN A 78 2.21 9.21 -13.64
C ASN A 78 2.95 7.89 -13.55
N TYR A 79 2.45 6.96 -12.74
CA TYR A 79 2.94 5.58 -12.76
C TYR A 79 2.35 4.83 -13.94
N ASP A 80 3.11 3.88 -14.48
CA ASP A 80 2.71 3.07 -15.63
C ASP A 80 1.99 1.80 -15.21
N CYS A 81 2.29 1.31 -14.01
CA CYS A 81 1.84 0.01 -13.57
C CYS A 81 1.66 0.00 -12.05
N VAL A 82 0.67 -0.74 -11.58
CA VAL A 82 0.40 -0.92 -10.15
C VAL A 82 0.42 -2.40 -9.81
N LEU A 83 1.09 -2.75 -8.72
CA LEU A 83 1.00 -4.06 -8.10
C LEU A 83 0.37 -3.93 -6.72
N GLN A 84 -0.52 -4.85 -6.37
CA GLN A 84 -1.05 -4.95 -5.02
C GLN A 84 -0.16 -5.87 -4.19
N PHE A 85 0.13 -5.45 -2.96
CA PHE A 85 0.87 -6.25 -2.00
C PHE A 85 0.10 -6.29 -0.69
N ASP A 86 -0.16 -7.49 -0.15
CA ASP A 86 -0.97 -7.63 1.06
C ASP A 86 -0.20 -7.27 2.32
N ALA A 87 -0.86 -6.53 3.21
CA ALA A 87 -0.26 -6.06 4.46
C ALA A 87 -0.40 -7.06 5.60
N ASP A 88 -0.98 -8.24 5.36
CA ASP A 88 -1.28 -9.21 6.42
C ASP A 88 -0.09 -10.09 6.81
N GLY A 89 1.09 -9.87 6.22
CA GLY A 89 2.28 -10.67 6.49
C GLY A 89 2.32 -12.02 5.82
N GLN A 90 1.32 -12.37 5.02
CA GLN A 90 1.35 -13.57 4.20
C GLN A 90 2.29 -13.33 3.02
N HIS A 91 3.31 -14.17 2.90
CA HIS A 91 4.51 -13.90 2.11
C HIS A 91 4.39 -14.06 0.61
N LYS A 92 3.21 -14.09 0.05
CA LYS A 92 3.09 -14.15 -1.40
C LYS A 92 2.55 -12.83 -1.90
N PRO A 93 3.35 -12.09 -2.70
CA PRO A 93 2.79 -10.96 -3.41
C PRO A 93 1.68 -11.50 -4.31
N GLU A 94 0.45 -11.19 -3.97
CA GLU A 94 -0.64 -11.44 -4.88
C GLU A 94 -0.58 -10.36 -5.94
N TYR A 95 -0.31 -10.81 -7.16
CA TYR A 95 -0.11 -9.92 -8.27
C TYR A 95 -1.45 -9.53 -8.87
N ILE A 96 -2.04 -8.46 -8.39
CA ILE A 96 -3.02 -7.74 -9.20
C ILE A 96 -2.23 -6.67 -9.91
N LYS A 97 -1.85 -6.97 -11.14
CA LYS A 97 -1.10 -6.04 -11.97
C LYS A 97 -2.08 -5.27 -12.83
N ALA A 98 -2.18 -3.98 -12.60
CA ALA A 98 -2.96 -3.09 -13.44
C ALA A 98 -2.03 -2.20 -14.22
N MET A 99 -2.17 -2.21 -15.55
CA MET A 99 -1.46 -1.28 -16.42
C MET A 99 -2.28 -0.01 -16.53
N LEU A 100 -1.64 1.12 -16.29
CA LEU A 100 -2.24 2.44 -16.40
C LEU A 100 -1.85 3.06 -17.72
N GLU A 101 -2.85 3.54 -18.45
CA GLU A 101 -2.61 4.28 -19.69
C GLU A 101 -2.91 5.75 -19.54
#